data_a5241f78c04d48e60aa246b36071f411
#
_entry.id   a5241f78c04d48e60aa246b36071f411
#
_cell.length_a   1.000
_cell.length_b   1.000
_cell.length_c   1.000
_cell.angle_alpha   90.00
_cell.angle_beta   90.00
_cell.angle_gamma   90.00
#
_symmetry.space_group_name_H-M   'P 1'
#
loop_
_entity.id
_entity.type
_entity.pdbx_description
1 polymer ?
#
loop_
_entity_poly.entity_id
_entity_poly.type
_entity_poly.pdbx_seq_one_letter_code
_entity_poly.pdbx_strand_id
1 'polypeptide(L)'
;MTAFVPTESRRRAHARGGSAEAADDTGVEGNERLTAITGTLLLVLFAIEGVTILQLGGLLYWHYFFGFLLVGPVCVKICSVLYRFARYYTRKPAYVRKGPPMIVLRVLGPLVVLTSCAVLVTGILLGFAKSETVVGLPMLFLHKGFFIVWAGAMTLHVLAYLWRLPRLVASDVPGVRRVRGAATAVGGSALRWSVTVAGLAGGLVFAVAAAHLSSSWR
;
A
#
# COMPACT_ATOMS: atom_id res chain seq x y z
N MET A 1 35.91 15.86 -44.97
CA MET A 1 35.34 15.41 -43.69
C MET A 1 33.94 16.01 -43.61
N THR A 2 32.91 15.33 -44.13
CA THR A 2 31.51 15.81 -44.18
C THR A 2 30.85 15.51 -42.86
N ALA A 3 30.52 16.52 -42.07
CA ALA A 3 29.81 16.40 -40.82
C ALA A 3 28.37 15.89 -41.13
N PHE A 4 28.03 14.70 -40.59
CA PHE A 4 26.69 14.12 -40.68
C PHE A 4 25.71 14.93 -39.80
N VAL A 5 24.86 15.75 -40.42
CA VAL A 5 23.79 16.48 -39.74
C VAL A 5 22.54 15.56 -39.70
N PRO A 6 22.07 15.15 -38.50
CA PRO A 6 20.89 14.34 -38.39
C PRO A 6 19.65 15.07 -38.95
N THR A 7 18.86 14.38 -39.78
CA THR A 7 17.62 14.91 -40.33
C THR A 7 16.63 15.31 -39.19
N GLU A 8 15.84 16.33 -39.40
CA GLU A 8 14.89 16.88 -38.42
C GLU A 8 13.90 15.83 -37.92
N SER A 9 13.54 14.86 -38.76
CA SER A 9 12.72 13.70 -38.37
C SER A 9 13.40 12.82 -37.31
N ARG A 10 14.72 12.61 -37.40
CA ARG A 10 15.48 11.85 -36.40
C ARG A 10 15.60 12.61 -35.08
N ARG A 11 15.74 13.94 -35.13
CA ARG A 11 15.76 14.78 -33.91
C ARG A 11 14.40 14.76 -33.21
N ARG A 12 13.28 14.83 -33.95
CA ARG A 12 11.91 14.74 -33.40
C ARG A 12 11.60 13.38 -32.83
N ALA A 13 12.04 12.29 -33.47
CA ALA A 13 11.88 10.93 -32.97
C ALA A 13 12.67 10.72 -31.66
N HIS A 14 13.90 11.24 -31.58
CA HIS A 14 14.74 11.16 -30.38
C HIS A 14 14.18 11.99 -29.22
N ALA A 15 13.66 13.19 -29.49
CA ALA A 15 13.00 14.03 -28.48
C ALA A 15 11.70 13.40 -27.98
N ARG A 16 10.88 12.79 -28.85
CA ARG A 16 9.66 12.04 -28.44
C ARG A 16 10.01 10.79 -27.63
N GLY A 17 11.05 10.05 -28.00
CA GLY A 17 11.54 8.90 -27.24
C GLY A 17 12.01 9.29 -25.84
N GLY A 18 12.79 10.35 -25.72
CA GLY A 18 13.27 10.86 -24.43
C GLY A 18 12.15 11.38 -23.52
N SER A 19 11.14 12.05 -24.08
CA SER A 19 10.00 12.54 -23.28
C SER A 19 9.10 11.40 -22.79
N ALA A 20 8.88 10.37 -23.59
CA ALA A 20 8.11 9.19 -23.20
C ALA A 20 8.85 8.38 -22.11
N GLU A 21 10.16 8.25 -22.24
CA GLU A 21 11.00 7.57 -21.25
C GLU A 21 11.03 8.31 -19.91
N ALA A 22 11.17 9.63 -19.91
CA ALA A 22 11.09 10.46 -18.72
C ALA A 22 9.71 10.39 -18.04
N ALA A 23 8.62 10.35 -18.83
CA ALA A 23 7.26 10.21 -18.31
C ALA A 23 7.04 8.84 -17.65
N ASP A 24 7.62 7.77 -18.19
CA ASP A 24 7.50 6.41 -17.64
C ASP A 24 8.33 6.26 -16.34
N ASP A 25 9.49 6.92 -16.25
CA ASP A 25 10.32 6.97 -15.02
C ASP A 25 9.60 7.75 -13.89
N THR A 26 8.94 8.88 -14.22
CA THR A 26 8.13 9.62 -13.23
C THR A 26 6.95 8.79 -12.72
N GLY A 27 6.38 7.92 -13.54
CA GLY A 27 5.33 6.98 -13.15
C GLY A 27 5.80 5.95 -12.13
N VAL A 28 7.01 5.39 -12.29
CA VAL A 28 7.63 4.46 -11.34
C VAL A 28 7.84 5.11 -9.97
N GLU A 29 8.42 6.32 -9.96
CA GLU A 29 8.64 7.07 -8.72
C GLU A 29 7.32 7.50 -8.06
N GLY A 30 6.33 7.90 -8.85
CA GLY A 30 5.01 8.27 -8.36
C GLY A 30 4.33 7.12 -7.62
N ASN A 31 4.35 5.91 -8.19
CA ASN A 31 3.80 4.72 -7.54
C ASN A 31 4.59 4.33 -6.27
N GLU A 32 5.91 4.51 -6.27
CA GLU A 32 6.73 4.25 -5.08
C GLU A 32 6.37 5.18 -3.92
N ARG A 33 6.15 6.47 -4.21
CA ARG A 33 5.71 7.46 -3.22
C ARG A 33 4.29 7.17 -2.71
N LEU A 34 3.34 6.83 -3.58
CA LEU A 34 2.00 6.40 -3.16
C LEU A 34 2.10 5.20 -2.21
N THR A 35 2.89 4.20 -2.58
CA THR A 35 3.14 3.03 -1.77
C THR A 35 3.76 3.36 -0.42
N ALA A 36 4.65 4.36 -0.34
CA ALA A 36 5.27 4.83 0.91
C ALA A 36 4.27 5.59 1.79
N ILE A 37 3.50 6.51 1.23
CA ILE A 37 2.49 7.30 1.96
C ILE A 37 1.44 6.37 2.58
N THR A 38 0.85 5.49 1.76
CA THR A 38 -0.13 4.51 2.26
C THR A 38 0.49 3.54 3.26
N GLY A 39 1.76 3.16 3.09
CA GLY A 39 2.48 2.32 4.04
C GLY A 39 2.70 2.99 5.40
N THR A 40 3.01 4.28 5.42
CA THR A 40 3.15 5.06 6.66
C THR A 40 1.80 5.19 7.39
N LEU A 41 0.73 5.51 6.64
CA LEU A 41 -0.63 5.54 7.20
C LEU A 41 -1.00 4.18 7.82
N LEU A 42 -0.77 3.09 7.08
CA LEU A 42 -1.04 1.74 7.56
C LEU A 42 -0.21 1.37 8.79
N LEU A 43 1.05 1.79 8.87
CA LEU A 43 1.88 1.54 10.05
C LEU A 43 1.25 2.14 11.31
N VAL A 44 0.74 3.38 11.22
CA VAL A 44 0.05 4.03 12.34
C VAL A 44 -1.25 3.31 12.69
N LEU A 45 -2.09 3.00 11.69
CA LEU A 45 -3.36 2.32 11.91
C LEU A 45 -3.17 0.91 12.49
N PHE A 46 -2.17 0.16 12.02
CA PHE A 46 -1.85 -1.16 12.57
C PHE A 46 -1.28 -1.08 13.99
N ALA A 47 -0.55 -0.01 14.35
CA ALA A 47 -0.11 0.18 15.71
C ALA A 47 -1.30 0.43 16.65
N ILE A 48 -2.28 1.24 16.23
CA ILE A 48 -3.52 1.47 16.97
C ILE A 48 -4.31 0.17 17.10
N GLU A 49 -4.47 -0.56 16.01
CA GLU A 49 -5.16 -1.86 15.99
C GLU A 49 -4.48 -2.89 16.90
N GLY A 50 -3.14 -2.90 16.93
CA GLY A 50 -2.36 -3.72 17.83
C GLY A 50 -2.66 -3.43 19.32
N VAL A 51 -2.88 -2.17 19.68
CA VAL A 51 -3.30 -1.80 21.05
C VAL A 51 -4.69 -2.37 21.37
N THR A 52 -5.64 -2.35 20.42
CA THR A 52 -6.98 -2.90 20.65
C THR A 52 -6.96 -4.40 20.95
N ILE A 53 -6.01 -5.14 20.34
CA ILE A 53 -5.85 -6.59 20.55
C ILE A 53 -5.35 -6.90 21.96
N LEU A 54 -4.48 -6.06 22.54
CA LEU A 54 -3.93 -6.26 23.88
C LEU A 54 -5.02 -6.22 24.99
N GLN A 55 -6.12 -5.50 24.74
CA GLN A 55 -7.23 -5.35 25.68
C GLN A 55 -8.60 -5.62 25.01
N LEU A 56 -8.68 -6.71 24.26
CA LEU A 56 -9.83 -7.01 23.40
C LEU A 56 -11.17 -7.01 24.16
N GLY A 57 -11.20 -7.47 25.43
CA GLY A 57 -12.41 -7.49 26.26
C GLY A 57 -13.03 -6.10 26.48
N GLY A 58 -12.21 -5.05 26.61
CA GLY A 58 -12.67 -3.65 26.76
C GLY A 58 -12.72 -2.87 25.46
N LEU A 59 -11.93 -3.27 24.47
CA LEU A 59 -11.70 -2.52 23.23
C LEU A 59 -12.29 -3.22 21.99
N LEU A 60 -13.18 -4.19 22.16
CA LEU A 60 -13.74 -4.97 21.03
C LEU A 60 -14.41 -4.07 19.99
N TYR A 61 -15.15 -3.03 20.39
CA TYR A 61 -15.75 -2.08 19.46
C TYR A 61 -14.66 -1.37 18.61
N TRP A 62 -13.59 -0.93 19.26
CA TRP A 62 -12.49 -0.24 18.57
C TRP A 62 -11.69 -1.19 17.67
N HIS A 63 -11.54 -2.48 18.05
CA HIS A 63 -10.98 -3.51 17.18
C HIS A 63 -11.79 -3.66 15.89
N TYR A 64 -13.11 -3.71 15.97
CA TYR A 64 -13.98 -3.72 14.81
C TYR A 64 -13.88 -2.43 14.00
N PHE A 65 -13.90 -1.28 14.68
CA PHE A 65 -13.82 0.02 14.02
C PHE A 65 -12.52 0.18 13.22
N PHE A 66 -11.37 -0.04 13.85
CA PHE A 66 -10.08 0.09 13.16
C PHE A 66 -9.85 -1.03 12.16
N GLY A 67 -10.31 -2.25 12.43
CA GLY A 67 -10.28 -3.36 11.47
C GLY A 67 -11.02 -3.04 10.18
N PHE A 68 -12.24 -2.48 10.26
CA PHE A 68 -12.99 -2.04 9.07
C PHE A 68 -12.37 -0.80 8.42
N LEU A 69 -11.86 0.15 9.21
CA LEU A 69 -11.15 1.32 8.71
C LEU A 69 -9.93 0.94 7.86
N LEU A 70 -9.20 -0.09 8.25
CA LEU A 70 -8.03 -0.60 7.54
C LEU A 70 -8.33 -1.10 6.13
N VAL A 71 -9.56 -1.54 5.84
CA VAL A 71 -9.94 -2.12 4.53
C VAL A 71 -9.61 -1.15 3.39
N GLY A 72 -9.98 0.11 3.50
CA GLY A 72 -9.75 1.10 2.44
C GLY A 72 -8.26 1.34 2.15
N PRO A 73 -7.44 1.77 3.15
CA PRO A 73 -6.01 1.96 2.95
C PRO A 73 -5.25 0.70 2.53
N VAL A 74 -5.64 -0.49 3.02
CA VAL A 74 -5.05 -1.77 2.57
C VAL A 74 -5.36 -2.04 1.10
N CYS A 75 -6.59 -1.78 0.63
CA CYS A 75 -6.94 -1.91 -0.78
C CYS A 75 -6.07 -0.98 -1.65
N VAL A 76 -5.90 0.29 -1.28
CA VAL A 76 -5.03 1.23 -2.00
C VAL A 76 -3.59 0.71 -2.06
N LYS A 77 -3.08 0.21 -0.94
CA LYS A 77 -1.72 -0.36 -0.87
C LYS A 77 -1.57 -1.58 -1.77
N ILE A 78 -2.49 -2.52 -1.70
CA ILE A 78 -2.48 -3.74 -2.52
C ILE A 78 -2.55 -3.38 -4.01
N CYS A 79 -3.46 -2.49 -4.41
CA CYS A 79 -3.57 -2.04 -5.81
C CYS A 79 -2.26 -1.40 -6.30
N SER A 80 -1.62 -0.56 -5.49
CA SER A 80 -0.33 0.07 -5.82
C SER A 80 0.79 -0.98 -6.01
N VAL A 81 0.85 -2.00 -5.15
CA VAL A 81 1.82 -3.10 -5.22
C VAL A 81 1.54 -3.99 -6.44
N LEU A 82 0.29 -4.39 -6.66
CA LEU A 82 -0.12 -5.21 -7.80
C LEU A 82 0.11 -4.48 -9.13
N TYR A 83 -0.14 -3.15 -9.19
CA TYR A 83 0.17 -2.35 -10.35
C TYR A 83 1.66 -2.43 -10.70
N ARG A 84 2.56 -2.24 -9.69
CA ARG A 84 4.00 -2.37 -9.89
C ARG A 84 4.39 -3.77 -10.37
N PHE A 85 3.81 -4.81 -9.76
CA PHE A 85 4.02 -6.19 -10.14
C PHE A 85 3.62 -6.44 -11.60
N ALA A 86 2.41 -6.07 -11.98
CA ALA A 86 1.91 -6.21 -13.34
C ALA A 86 2.81 -5.48 -14.35
N ARG A 87 3.22 -4.23 -14.07
CA ARG A 87 4.11 -3.44 -14.94
C ARG A 87 5.50 -4.08 -15.09
N TYR A 88 6.03 -4.70 -14.04
CA TYR A 88 7.30 -5.40 -14.10
C TYR A 88 7.21 -6.65 -14.97
N TYR A 89 6.20 -7.51 -14.75
CA TYR A 89 6.04 -8.76 -15.51
C TYR A 89 5.56 -8.54 -16.96
N THR A 90 4.88 -7.44 -17.25
CA THR A 90 4.59 -7.00 -18.64
C THR A 90 5.79 -6.31 -19.30
N ARG A 91 6.98 -6.39 -18.69
CA ARG A 91 8.26 -5.91 -19.23
C ARG A 91 8.27 -4.42 -19.62
N LYS A 92 7.57 -3.57 -18.86
CA LYS A 92 7.67 -2.12 -19.07
C LYS A 92 9.08 -1.64 -18.75
N PRO A 93 9.78 -0.94 -19.68
CA PRO A 93 11.22 -0.67 -19.57
C PRO A 93 11.64 0.01 -18.27
N ALA A 94 10.89 1.03 -17.80
CA ALA A 94 11.20 1.74 -16.58
C ALA A 94 11.13 0.86 -15.32
N TYR A 95 10.15 -0.05 -15.25
CA TYR A 95 10.00 -0.98 -14.12
C TYR A 95 11.05 -2.08 -14.15
N VAL A 96 11.45 -2.54 -15.35
CA VAL A 96 12.52 -3.55 -15.53
C VAL A 96 13.88 -2.96 -15.19
N ARG A 97 14.19 -1.72 -15.63
CA ARG A 97 15.45 -1.00 -15.29
C ARG A 97 15.63 -0.85 -13.78
N LYS A 98 14.55 -0.55 -13.05
CA LYS A 98 14.61 -0.42 -11.58
C LYS A 98 14.93 -1.76 -10.89
N GLY A 99 14.73 -2.85 -11.58
CA GLY A 99 15.03 -4.19 -11.12
C GLY A 99 14.02 -4.71 -10.07
N PRO A 100 14.11 -6.02 -9.79
CA PRO A 100 13.28 -6.65 -8.77
C PRO A 100 13.78 -6.32 -7.36
N PRO A 101 12.90 -6.39 -6.35
CA PRO A 101 13.32 -6.31 -4.96
C PRO A 101 14.26 -7.46 -4.59
N MET A 102 15.00 -7.33 -3.49
CA MET A 102 15.84 -8.40 -2.93
C MET A 102 15.03 -9.70 -2.78
N ILE A 103 15.68 -10.86 -2.91
CA ILE A 103 15.02 -12.18 -2.93
C ILE A 103 14.09 -12.37 -1.72
N VAL A 104 14.56 -12.02 -0.51
CA VAL A 104 13.75 -12.10 0.72
C VAL A 104 12.45 -11.30 0.60
N LEU A 105 12.50 -10.09 0.03
CA LEU A 105 11.33 -9.24 -0.15
C LEU A 105 10.39 -9.71 -1.27
N ARG A 106 10.88 -10.53 -2.20
CA ARG A 106 10.05 -11.16 -3.24
C ARG A 106 9.12 -12.22 -2.66
N VAL A 107 9.55 -12.94 -1.63
CA VAL A 107 8.73 -13.93 -0.93
C VAL A 107 7.86 -13.25 0.12
N LEU A 108 8.46 -12.35 0.90
CA LEU A 108 7.79 -11.64 1.98
C LEU A 108 6.65 -10.73 1.50
N GLY A 109 6.80 -10.08 0.33
CA GLY A 109 5.78 -9.21 -0.23
C GLY A 109 4.45 -9.93 -0.52
N PRO A 110 4.41 -10.98 -1.32
CA PRO A 110 3.22 -11.80 -1.52
C PRO A 110 2.65 -12.38 -0.24
N LEU A 111 3.49 -12.86 0.68
CA LEU A 111 3.05 -13.39 1.98
C LEU A 111 2.30 -12.33 2.79
N VAL A 112 2.84 -11.11 2.89
CA VAL A 112 2.17 -10.00 3.60
C VAL A 112 0.85 -9.64 2.92
N VAL A 113 0.79 -9.59 1.59
CA VAL A 113 -0.45 -9.30 0.86
C VAL A 113 -1.51 -10.38 1.12
N LEU A 114 -1.16 -11.65 0.96
CA LEU A 114 -2.09 -12.76 1.13
C LEU A 114 -2.60 -12.87 2.57
N THR A 115 -1.71 -12.74 3.55
CA THR A 115 -2.11 -12.80 4.96
C THR A 115 -2.90 -11.56 5.39
N SER A 116 -2.62 -10.36 4.86
CA SER A 116 -3.46 -9.17 5.07
C SER A 116 -4.88 -9.38 4.54
N CYS A 117 -5.01 -9.90 3.32
CA CYS A 117 -6.33 -10.25 2.77
C CYS A 117 -7.03 -11.30 3.64
N ALA A 118 -6.33 -12.35 4.07
CA ALA A 118 -6.91 -13.41 4.88
C ALA A 118 -7.40 -12.90 6.24
N VAL A 119 -6.61 -12.07 6.94
CA VAL A 119 -7.01 -11.47 8.22
C VAL A 119 -8.22 -10.57 8.04
N LEU A 120 -8.23 -9.68 7.04
CA LEU A 120 -9.35 -8.77 6.79
C LEU A 120 -10.62 -9.54 6.40
N VAL A 121 -10.52 -10.49 5.48
CA VAL A 121 -11.68 -11.29 5.03
C VAL A 121 -12.27 -12.09 6.18
N THR A 122 -11.42 -12.78 6.95
CA THR A 122 -11.91 -13.56 8.11
C THR A 122 -12.50 -12.66 9.20
N GLY A 123 -11.93 -11.48 9.44
CA GLY A 123 -12.49 -10.50 10.38
C GLY A 123 -13.84 -9.95 9.92
N ILE A 124 -13.98 -9.62 8.64
CA ILE A 124 -15.26 -9.18 8.05
C ILE A 124 -16.30 -10.29 8.16
N LEU A 125 -15.95 -11.53 7.80
CA LEU A 125 -16.86 -12.67 7.89
C LEU A 125 -17.33 -12.92 9.34
N LEU A 126 -16.43 -12.86 10.32
CA LEU A 126 -16.79 -12.95 11.74
C LEU A 126 -17.78 -11.85 12.13
N GLY A 127 -17.52 -10.59 11.72
CA GLY A 127 -18.40 -9.48 12.04
C GLY A 127 -19.82 -9.66 11.53
N PHE A 128 -19.97 -10.08 10.27
CA PHE A 128 -21.29 -10.22 9.64
C PHE A 128 -21.99 -11.54 9.98
N ALA A 129 -21.26 -12.63 10.10
CA ALA A 129 -21.85 -13.94 10.43
C ALA A 129 -22.27 -14.06 11.90
N LYS A 130 -21.70 -13.27 12.81
CA LYS A 130 -21.97 -13.31 14.24
C LYS A 130 -21.79 -14.69 14.85
N SER A 131 -20.87 -15.49 14.32
CA SER A 131 -20.59 -16.87 14.68
C SER A 131 -19.11 -17.18 14.56
N GLU A 132 -18.58 -18.01 15.45
CA GLU A 132 -17.20 -18.49 15.38
C GLU A 132 -16.95 -19.41 14.19
N THR A 133 -18.02 -20.00 13.64
CA THR A 133 -17.98 -20.90 12.47
C THR A 133 -18.79 -20.29 11.33
N VAL A 134 -18.22 -20.28 10.13
CA VAL A 134 -18.88 -19.82 8.90
C VAL A 134 -18.74 -20.91 7.85
N VAL A 135 -19.87 -21.42 7.34
CA VAL A 135 -19.92 -22.54 6.38
C VAL A 135 -19.09 -23.76 6.84
N GLY A 136 -19.18 -24.08 8.13
CA GLY A 136 -18.47 -25.21 8.73
C GLY A 136 -16.96 -24.95 9.00
N LEU A 137 -16.42 -23.80 8.66
CA LEU A 137 -15.01 -23.43 8.90
C LEU A 137 -14.87 -22.70 10.25
N PRO A 138 -13.89 -23.04 11.09
CA PRO A 138 -13.62 -22.39 12.37
C PRO A 138 -13.00 -21.01 12.16
N MET A 139 -13.84 -20.03 11.82
CA MET A 139 -13.41 -18.72 11.30
C MET A 139 -12.62 -17.91 12.33
N LEU A 140 -12.99 -18.01 13.63
CA LEU A 140 -12.24 -17.33 14.68
C LEU A 140 -10.83 -17.90 14.83
N PHE A 141 -10.67 -19.22 14.74
CA PHE A 141 -9.36 -19.87 14.77
C PHE A 141 -8.52 -19.45 13.56
N LEU A 142 -9.11 -19.45 12.38
CA LEU A 142 -8.44 -19.00 11.15
C LEU A 142 -8.01 -17.52 11.22
N HIS A 143 -8.88 -16.64 11.73
CA HIS A 143 -8.57 -15.22 11.91
C HIS A 143 -7.36 -15.04 12.84
N LYS A 144 -7.34 -15.69 13.99
CA LYS A 144 -6.20 -15.66 14.93
C LYS A 144 -4.93 -16.24 14.31
N GLY A 145 -5.04 -17.38 13.60
CA GLY A 145 -3.90 -18.03 12.94
C GLY A 145 -3.29 -17.16 11.83
N PHE A 146 -4.11 -16.60 10.96
CA PHE A 146 -3.64 -15.67 9.92
C PHE A 146 -3.05 -14.41 10.51
N PHE A 147 -3.61 -13.90 11.61
CA PHE A 147 -3.04 -12.75 12.31
C PHE A 147 -1.62 -13.03 12.81
N ILE A 148 -1.36 -14.19 13.44
CA ILE A 148 -0.04 -14.56 13.95
C ILE A 148 0.99 -14.61 12.80
N VAL A 149 0.65 -15.28 11.70
CA VAL A 149 1.50 -15.38 10.52
C VAL A 149 1.73 -13.99 9.91
N TRP A 150 0.67 -13.19 9.78
CA TRP A 150 0.72 -11.83 9.28
C TRP A 150 1.61 -10.94 10.16
N ALA A 151 1.47 -10.99 11.48
CA ALA A 151 2.24 -10.17 12.41
C ALA A 151 3.74 -10.45 12.31
N GLY A 152 4.15 -11.72 12.22
CA GLY A 152 5.54 -12.11 11.98
C GLY A 152 6.07 -11.62 10.64
N ALA A 153 5.33 -11.86 9.54
CA ALA A 153 5.70 -11.41 8.22
C ALA A 153 5.74 -9.88 8.11
N MET A 154 4.76 -9.18 8.70
CA MET A 154 4.68 -7.72 8.72
C MET A 154 5.82 -7.10 9.51
N THR A 155 6.19 -7.66 10.65
CA THR A 155 7.34 -7.18 11.45
C THR A 155 8.62 -7.21 10.61
N LEU A 156 8.91 -8.33 9.96
CA LEU A 156 10.09 -8.44 9.08
C LEU A 156 10.00 -7.47 7.90
N HIS A 157 8.83 -7.30 7.33
CA HIS A 157 8.59 -6.38 6.22
C HIS A 157 8.82 -4.92 6.63
N VAL A 158 8.28 -4.50 7.77
CA VAL A 158 8.44 -3.13 8.28
C VAL A 158 9.91 -2.86 8.62
N LEU A 159 10.60 -3.77 9.30
CA LEU A 159 12.01 -3.62 9.63
C LEU A 159 12.87 -3.47 8.37
N ALA A 160 12.55 -4.16 7.28
CA ALA A 160 13.27 -4.05 6.01
C ALA A 160 13.10 -2.69 5.29
N TYR A 161 12.01 -1.95 5.58
CA TYR A 161 11.68 -0.70 4.88
C TYR A 161 11.69 0.55 5.76
N LEU A 162 11.76 0.42 7.09
CA LEU A 162 11.53 1.51 8.04
C LEU A 162 12.42 2.73 7.78
N TRP A 163 13.71 2.53 7.47
CA TRP A 163 14.66 3.63 7.19
C TRP A 163 14.43 4.35 5.85
N ARG A 164 13.67 3.76 4.93
CA ARG A 164 13.35 4.38 3.64
C ARG A 164 12.12 5.27 3.71
N LEU A 165 11.17 4.95 4.61
CA LEU A 165 9.88 5.65 4.73
C LEU A 165 10.01 7.14 4.95
N PRO A 166 10.81 7.66 5.91
CA PRO A 166 10.87 9.09 6.19
C PRO A 166 11.33 9.90 4.98
N ARG A 167 12.29 9.38 4.21
CA ARG A 167 12.81 10.06 3.01
C ARG A 167 11.78 10.14 1.89
N LEU A 168 11.05 9.06 1.66
CA LEU A 168 10.04 8.98 0.60
C LEU A 168 8.80 9.83 0.93
N VAL A 169 8.33 9.79 2.17
CA VAL A 169 7.19 10.60 2.61
C VAL A 169 7.54 12.09 2.62
N ALA A 170 8.67 12.47 3.22
CA ALA A 170 9.11 13.87 3.27
C ALA A 170 9.28 14.49 1.88
N SER A 171 9.70 13.70 0.87
CA SER A 171 9.85 14.19 -0.50
C SER A 171 8.53 14.52 -1.21
N ASP A 172 7.39 14.05 -0.69
CA ASP A 172 6.05 14.28 -1.26
C ASP A 172 5.23 15.32 -0.48
N VAL A 173 5.71 15.78 0.68
CA VAL A 173 5.05 16.84 1.46
C VAL A 173 5.28 18.19 0.79
N PRO A 174 4.21 18.99 0.49
CA PRO A 174 4.31 20.23 -0.28
C PRO A 174 5.31 21.26 0.28
N GLY A 175 5.41 21.41 1.60
CA GLY A 175 6.32 22.33 2.28
C GLY A 175 7.81 21.93 2.10
N VAL A 176 8.12 20.64 2.27
CA VAL A 176 9.48 20.09 2.12
C VAL A 176 9.94 20.13 0.65
N ARG A 177 9.01 19.95 -0.28
CA ARG A 177 9.25 20.08 -1.73
C ARG A 177 9.77 21.46 -2.13
N ARG A 178 9.26 22.52 -1.51
CA ARG A 178 9.67 23.90 -1.78
C ARG A 178 11.13 24.17 -1.36
N VAL A 179 11.56 23.57 -0.26
CA VAL A 179 12.92 23.76 0.29
C VAL A 179 13.98 22.98 -0.48
N ARG A 180 13.64 21.81 -1.04
CA ARG A 180 14.59 20.93 -1.76
C ARG A 180 14.76 21.22 -3.26
N GLY A 181 14.04 22.18 -3.80
CA GLY A 181 14.13 22.60 -5.21
C GLY A 181 13.30 21.73 -6.18
N ALA A 182 12.99 22.32 -7.33
CA ALA A 182 12.10 21.72 -8.34
C ALA A 182 12.64 20.43 -8.99
N ALA A 183 13.95 20.20 -8.95
CA ALA A 183 14.59 19.04 -9.59
C ALA A 183 14.21 17.68 -9.00
N THR A 184 13.68 17.64 -7.75
CA THR A 184 13.24 16.40 -7.10
C THR A 184 11.71 16.22 -7.10
N ALA A 185 10.99 17.11 -7.78
CA ALA A 185 9.53 17.13 -7.75
C ALA A 185 8.93 16.15 -8.78
N VAL A 186 8.56 14.95 -8.34
CA VAL A 186 7.71 14.05 -9.12
C VAL A 186 6.30 14.62 -9.20
N GLY A 187 5.78 14.80 -10.43
CA GLY A 187 4.40 15.27 -10.64
C GLY A 187 3.35 14.40 -9.96
N GLY A 188 2.11 14.90 -9.83
CA GLY A 188 0.98 14.11 -9.35
C GLY A 188 0.91 13.88 -7.84
N SER A 189 1.55 14.70 -6.99
CA SER A 189 1.42 14.57 -5.53
C SER A 189 -0.03 14.73 -5.06
N ALA A 190 -0.79 15.67 -5.64
CA ALA A 190 -2.20 15.85 -5.32
C ALA A 190 -3.01 14.57 -5.57
N LEU A 191 -2.80 13.89 -6.71
CA LEU A 191 -3.48 12.62 -7.01
C LEU A 191 -3.11 11.53 -6.00
N ARG A 192 -1.84 11.40 -5.60
CA ARG A 192 -1.42 10.40 -4.61
C ARG A 192 -2.08 10.61 -3.26
N TRP A 193 -2.12 11.87 -2.81
CA TRP A 193 -2.82 12.23 -1.57
C TRP A 193 -4.33 12.03 -1.69
N SER A 194 -4.94 12.41 -2.82
CA SER A 194 -6.38 12.18 -3.06
C SER A 194 -6.75 10.70 -3.02
N VAL A 195 -5.96 9.83 -3.65
CA VAL A 195 -6.18 8.37 -3.62
C VAL A 195 -6.03 7.82 -2.20
N THR A 196 -5.02 8.28 -1.44
CA THR A 196 -4.83 7.85 -0.05
C THR A 196 -5.98 8.30 0.85
N VAL A 197 -6.39 9.56 0.72
CA VAL A 197 -7.54 10.13 1.47
C VAL A 197 -8.85 9.45 1.09
N ALA A 198 -9.07 9.18 -0.20
CA ALA A 198 -10.26 8.46 -0.66
C ALA A 198 -10.31 7.02 -0.09
N GLY A 199 -9.17 6.32 -0.06
CA GLY A 199 -9.07 5.02 0.59
C GLY A 199 -9.40 5.09 2.08
N LEU A 200 -8.84 6.07 2.81
CA LEU A 200 -9.12 6.27 4.23
C LEU A 200 -10.61 6.63 4.46
N ALA A 201 -11.17 7.51 3.63
CA ALA A 201 -12.58 7.88 3.72
C ALA A 201 -13.51 6.69 3.47
N GLY A 202 -13.23 5.87 2.45
CA GLY A 202 -13.97 4.64 2.18
C GLY A 202 -13.91 3.65 3.35
N GLY A 203 -12.72 3.45 3.94
CA GLY A 203 -12.54 2.66 5.15
C GLY A 203 -13.31 3.24 6.35
N LEU A 204 -13.33 4.57 6.51
CA LEU A 204 -14.08 5.24 7.58
C LEU A 204 -15.58 5.03 7.42
N VAL A 205 -16.12 5.19 6.21
CA VAL A 205 -17.54 4.91 5.94
C VAL A 205 -17.88 3.48 6.32
N PHE A 206 -17.04 2.53 5.94
CA PHE A 206 -17.23 1.12 6.29
C PHE A 206 -17.16 0.88 7.81
N ALA A 207 -16.18 1.48 8.49
CA ALA A 207 -16.02 1.40 9.94
C ALA A 207 -17.25 1.95 10.68
N VAL A 208 -17.73 3.15 10.32
CA VAL A 208 -18.92 3.76 10.92
C VAL A 208 -20.16 2.91 10.69
N ALA A 209 -20.33 2.35 9.47
CA ALA A 209 -21.47 1.54 9.14
C ALA A 209 -21.48 0.16 9.83
N ALA A 210 -20.31 -0.44 10.11
CA ALA A 210 -20.20 -1.85 10.50
C ALA A 210 -19.66 -2.08 11.92
N ALA A 211 -19.02 -1.10 12.59
CA ALA A 211 -18.43 -1.32 13.92
C ALA A 211 -19.43 -1.74 15.00
N HIS A 212 -20.71 -1.39 14.84
CA HIS A 212 -21.80 -1.82 15.75
C HIS A 212 -21.99 -3.33 15.80
N LEU A 213 -21.51 -4.08 14.77
CA LEU A 213 -21.55 -5.54 14.74
C LEU A 213 -20.78 -6.19 15.89
N SER A 214 -19.84 -5.47 16.52
CA SER A 214 -19.12 -5.89 17.72
C SER A 214 -20.04 -6.22 18.89
N SER A 215 -21.24 -5.62 18.95
CA SER A 215 -22.22 -5.87 20.04
C SER A 215 -22.72 -7.31 20.08
N SER A 216 -22.64 -8.03 18.97
CA SER A 216 -23.06 -9.45 18.89
C SER A 216 -22.07 -10.43 19.53
N TRP A 217 -20.91 -9.95 19.98
CA TRP A 217 -19.81 -10.74 20.56
C TRP A 217 -19.55 -10.42 22.04
N ARG A 218 -20.44 -9.69 22.69
CA ARG A 218 -20.42 -9.33 24.11
C ARG A 218 -21.31 -10.22 24.94
#